data_684fe02e69fcb2cb411ca0fcd0a84c16
#
_entry.id   684fe02e69fcb2cb411ca0fcd0a84c16
#
_cell.length_a   1.000
_cell.length_b   1.000
_cell.length_c   1.000
_cell.angle_alpha   90.00
_cell.angle_beta   90.00
_cell.angle_gamma   90.00
#
_symmetry.space_group_name_H-M   'P 1'
#
loop_
_entity.id
_entity.type
_entity.pdbx_description
1 polymer ?
#
loop_
_entity_poly.entity_id
_entity_poly.type
_entity_poly.pdbx_seq_one_letter_code
_entity_poly.pdbx_strand_id
1 'polypeptide(L)'
;MPMYVSPEIRLVAEQLAGPGDDRERLRRLQAALLDRKSYAFEYDTIATFTASEAFAARRGNCVSFTNLFIAFGRAMGIPLQAGLVFRRARSEREGDLVMVYNHMVAVHPKGRTNTVYDFYMTRDGTPVDLRLIDDIAVAAISASNRGVEALRAADLEKAHVLLERATKLDPTLPDLLSNLGIVKWRQGDTDGALATFRQGLAIDPHRPALLHNLAALYIEQGRRTEARAALAAASTRDASSYLFVVQGDLELAGGNPKEALKAYRRAHRENPKLVEPLLGIARTERALGNDAAARRALRKAEKLRPDDAQVRSLLEGP
;
A
#
# COMPACT_ATOMS: atom_id res chain seq x y z
N MET A 1 10.43 8.04 -17.71
CA MET A 1 10.51 6.61 -17.37
C MET A 1 11.08 6.48 -15.96
N PRO A 2 10.45 5.71 -15.04
CA PRO A 2 10.91 5.61 -13.63
C PRO A 2 12.35 5.11 -13.47
N MET A 3 12.78 4.21 -14.36
CA MET A 3 14.12 3.57 -14.32
C MET A 3 15.07 4.13 -15.39
N TYR A 4 14.96 5.41 -15.69
CA TYR A 4 15.88 6.07 -16.63
C TYR A 4 17.30 6.11 -16.07
N VAL A 5 18.29 5.76 -16.91
CA VAL A 5 19.71 5.78 -16.55
C VAL A 5 20.29 7.14 -16.91
N SER A 6 20.46 8.00 -15.91
CA SER A 6 21.12 9.29 -16.09
C SER A 6 22.65 9.12 -16.24
N PRO A 7 23.36 10.12 -16.79
CA PRO A 7 24.83 10.09 -16.87
C PRO A 7 25.51 9.89 -15.50
N GLU A 8 24.97 10.51 -14.45
CA GLU A 8 25.46 10.42 -13.08
C GLU A 8 25.29 9.01 -12.52
N ILE A 9 24.13 8.38 -12.75
CA ILE A 9 23.87 6.98 -12.35
C ILE A 9 24.89 6.06 -13.04
N ARG A 10 25.15 6.29 -14.33
CA ARG A 10 26.13 5.47 -15.09
C ARG A 10 27.55 5.59 -14.51
N LEU A 11 27.97 6.80 -14.18
CA LEU A 11 29.29 7.03 -13.61
C LEU A 11 29.49 6.35 -12.25
N VAL A 12 28.49 6.45 -11.38
CA VAL A 12 28.56 5.93 -10.01
C VAL A 12 28.34 4.40 -9.97
N ALA A 13 27.60 3.82 -10.93
CA ALA A 13 27.32 2.39 -10.98
C ALA A 13 28.60 1.53 -10.93
N GLU A 14 29.55 1.83 -11.80
CA GLU A 14 30.81 1.10 -11.91
C GLU A 14 31.70 1.27 -10.66
N GLN A 15 31.70 2.48 -10.08
CA GLN A 15 32.46 2.77 -8.86
C GLN A 15 31.96 1.98 -7.66
N LEU A 16 30.62 1.87 -7.48
CA LEU A 16 30.02 1.17 -6.36
C LEU A 16 30.07 -0.36 -6.51
N ALA A 17 29.91 -0.87 -7.73
CA ALA A 17 29.87 -2.29 -7.99
C ALA A 17 31.25 -2.93 -8.11
N GLY A 18 32.21 -2.22 -8.69
CA GLY A 18 33.57 -2.71 -8.97
C GLY A 18 33.59 -3.89 -9.97
N PRO A 19 34.76 -4.53 -10.18
CA PRO A 19 34.91 -5.67 -11.08
C PRO A 19 34.32 -6.96 -10.49
N GLY A 20 33.96 -7.93 -11.34
CA GLY A 20 33.45 -9.24 -10.95
C GLY A 20 32.30 -9.71 -11.82
N ASP A 21 31.72 -10.86 -11.47
CA ASP A 21 30.50 -11.35 -12.12
C ASP A 21 29.26 -10.53 -11.72
N ASP A 22 28.16 -10.68 -12.46
CA ASP A 22 26.94 -9.91 -12.23
C ASP A 22 26.43 -10.00 -10.78
N ARG A 23 26.49 -11.21 -10.19
CA ARG A 23 26.01 -11.45 -8.83
C ARG A 23 26.87 -10.75 -7.79
N GLU A 24 28.16 -10.80 -7.94
CA GLU A 24 29.10 -10.10 -7.04
C GLU A 24 28.96 -8.58 -7.16
N ARG A 25 28.84 -8.09 -8.38
CA ARG A 25 28.64 -6.66 -8.67
C ARG A 25 27.33 -6.16 -8.06
N LEU A 26 26.22 -6.88 -8.24
CA LEU A 26 24.93 -6.49 -7.68
C LEU A 26 24.91 -6.56 -6.14
N ARG A 27 25.59 -7.55 -5.53
CA ARG A 27 25.70 -7.62 -4.06
C ARG A 27 26.51 -6.47 -3.49
N ARG A 28 27.63 -6.11 -4.12
CA ARG A 28 28.43 -4.95 -3.71
C ARG A 28 27.66 -3.66 -3.90
N LEU A 29 26.97 -3.49 -5.02
CA LEU A 29 26.09 -2.36 -5.26
C LEU A 29 25.04 -2.22 -4.16
N GLN A 30 24.31 -3.29 -3.83
CA GLN A 30 23.33 -3.24 -2.76
C GLN A 30 23.95 -2.89 -1.41
N ALA A 31 25.07 -3.51 -1.05
CA ALA A 31 25.78 -3.22 0.18
C ALA A 31 26.23 -1.73 0.23
N ALA A 32 26.79 -1.23 -0.86
CA ALA A 32 27.23 0.17 -0.97
C ALA A 32 26.07 1.17 -0.89
N LEU A 33 24.91 0.85 -1.48
CA LEU A 33 23.72 1.69 -1.38
C LEU A 33 23.21 1.82 0.05
N LEU A 34 23.29 0.74 0.84
CA LEU A 34 22.77 0.70 2.21
C LEU A 34 23.80 1.11 3.26
N ASP A 35 25.09 1.11 2.93
CA ASP A 35 26.14 1.51 3.86
C ASP A 35 26.14 3.03 4.08
N ARG A 36 25.96 3.43 5.35
CA ARG A 36 25.99 4.86 5.77
C ARG A 36 27.31 5.58 5.46
N LYS A 37 28.39 4.84 5.33
CA LYS A 37 29.72 5.41 4.98
C LYS A 37 29.96 5.50 3.48
N SER A 38 29.07 4.93 2.66
CA SER A 38 29.15 4.93 1.21
C SER A 38 28.03 5.79 0.60
N TYR A 39 27.01 5.18 0.01
CA TYR A 39 25.92 5.92 -0.63
C TYR A 39 24.85 6.40 0.36
N ALA A 40 24.62 5.65 1.43
CA ALA A 40 23.67 5.96 2.51
C ALA A 40 22.22 6.19 2.04
N PHE A 41 21.67 5.28 1.26
CA PHE A 41 20.26 5.35 0.87
C PHE A 41 19.36 5.10 2.08
N GLU A 42 18.48 6.04 2.39
CA GLU A 42 17.56 5.95 3.52
C GLU A 42 16.17 5.47 3.07
N TYR A 43 15.57 4.58 3.86
CA TYR A 43 14.21 4.14 3.60
C TYR A 43 13.18 5.16 4.05
N ASP A 44 12.40 5.66 3.11
CA ASP A 44 11.26 6.53 3.34
C ASP A 44 9.98 5.75 3.03
N THR A 45 9.09 5.60 4.00
CA THR A 45 7.88 4.77 3.84
C THR A 45 6.86 5.35 2.86
N ILE A 46 6.97 6.63 2.52
CA ILE A 46 5.96 7.37 1.76
C ILE A 46 6.49 7.74 0.37
N ALA A 47 7.63 8.42 0.30
CA ALA A 47 8.09 9.08 -0.91
C ALA A 47 8.43 8.10 -2.04
N THR A 48 7.74 8.24 -3.18
CA THR A 48 7.99 7.47 -4.40
C THR A 48 8.71 8.32 -5.43
N PHE A 49 9.93 7.91 -5.76
CA PHE A 49 10.83 8.60 -6.68
C PHE A 49 11.13 7.76 -7.92
N THR A 50 11.41 8.44 -9.03
CA THR A 50 12.12 7.86 -10.18
C THR A 50 13.57 7.54 -9.79
N ALA A 51 14.30 6.79 -10.61
CA ALA A 51 15.70 6.48 -10.37
C ALA A 51 16.55 7.74 -10.18
N SER A 52 16.38 8.76 -11.03
CA SER A 52 17.14 10.01 -10.94
C SER A 52 16.78 10.83 -9.69
N GLU A 53 15.49 10.90 -9.33
CA GLU A 53 15.04 11.57 -8.11
C GLU A 53 15.56 10.83 -6.87
N ALA A 54 15.48 9.49 -6.84
CA ALA A 54 15.97 8.64 -5.75
C ALA A 54 17.49 8.73 -5.61
N PHE A 55 18.21 8.82 -6.75
CA PHE A 55 19.64 9.04 -6.78
C PHE A 55 20.03 10.36 -6.13
N ALA A 56 19.38 11.45 -6.51
CA ALA A 56 19.66 12.78 -5.95
C ALA A 56 19.24 12.91 -4.48
N ALA A 57 18.09 12.37 -4.11
CA ALA A 57 17.54 12.45 -2.76
C ALA A 57 18.20 11.48 -1.77
N ARG A 58 18.84 10.41 -2.25
CA ARG A 58 19.40 9.29 -1.47
C ARG A 58 18.39 8.68 -0.50
N ARG A 59 17.11 8.70 -0.84
CA ARG A 59 16.03 8.13 -0.05
C ARG A 59 14.84 7.73 -0.91
N GLY A 60 13.95 6.95 -0.34
CA GLY A 60 12.68 6.58 -0.95
C GLY A 60 12.16 5.24 -0.45
N ASN A 61 10.95 4.89 -0.90
CA ASN A 61 10.31 3.61 -0.58
C ASN A 61 10.86 2.44 -1.41
N CYS A 62 10.23 1.25 -1.28
CA CYS A 62 10.64 0.07 -2.05
C CYS A 62 10.59 0.28 -3.57
N VAL A 63 9.64 1.06 -4.08
CA VAL A 63 9.54 1.37 -5.52
C VAL A 63 10.71 2.26 -5.94
N SER A 64 11.05 3.28 -5.16
CA SER A 64 12.19 4.18 -5.40
C SER A 64 13.51 3.42 -5.40
N PHE A 65 13.72 2.56 -4.39
CA PHE A 65 14.90 1.71 -4.31
C PHE A 65 15.01 0.79 -5.53
N THR A 66 13.92 0.12 -5.90
CA THR A 66 13.88 -0.78 -7.06
C THR A 66 14.15 -0.03 -8.37
N ASN A 67 13.55 1.15 -8.56
CA ASN A 67 13.80 1.99 -9.73
C ASN A 67 15.28 2.34 -9.85
N LEU A 68 15.90 2.76 -8.74
CA LEU A 68 17.32 3.12 -8.69
C LEU A 68 18.22 1.89 -8.91
N PHE A 69 17.94 0.78 -8.24
CA PHE A 69 18.72 -0.44 -8.34
C PHE A 69 18.72 -1.03 -9.76
N ILE A 70 17.54 -1.04 -10.41
CA ILE A 70 17.43 -1.47 -11.81
C ILE A 70 18.18 -0.50 -12.74
N ALA A 71 18.11 0.82 -12.51
CA ALA A 71 18.84 1.79 -13.30
C ALA A 71 20.35 1.57 -13.19
N PHE A 72 20.87 1.30 -12.01
CA PHE A 72 22.28 0.93 -11.81
C PHE A 72 22.65 -0.36 -12.54
N GLY A 73 21.82 -1.43 -12.42
CA GLY A 73 22.05 -2.67 -13.15
C GLY A 73 22.11 -2.47 -14.66
N ARG A 74 21.14 -1.71 -15.20
CA ARG A 74 21.12 -1.34 -16.64
C ARG A 74 22.33 -0.51 -17.07
N ALA A 75 22.80 0.39 -16.21
CA ALA A 75 24.03 1.15 -16.47
C ALA A 75 25.24 0.25 -16.65
N MET A 76 25.30 -0.87 -15.93
CA MET A 76 26.36 -1.86 -15.97
C MET A 76 26.14 -2.97 -17.02
N GLY A 77 25.06 -2.91 -17.81
CA GLY A 77 24.69 -3.95 -18.77
C GLY A 77 24.12 -5.22 -18.13
N ILE A 78 23.76 -5.20 -16.83
CA ILE A 78 23.22 -6.35 -16.13
C ILE A 78 21.70 -6.38 -16.29
N PRO A 79 21.09 -7.50 -16.78
CA PRO A 79 19.66 -7.58 -17.00
C PRO A 79 18.91 -7.72 -15.67
N LEU A 80 18.27 -6.63 -15.25
CA LEU A 80 17.37 -6.60 -14.09
C LEU A 80 15.94 -6.33 -14.53
N GLN A 81 15.01 -7.00 -13.88
CA GLN A 81 13.56 -6.81 -14.03
C GLN A 81 12.94 -6.38 -12.71
N ALA A 82 11.80 -5.70 -12.78
CA ALA A 82 11.01 -5.44 -11.60
C ALA A 82 10.09 -6.63 -11.31
N GLY A 83 9.82 -6.86 -10.03
CA GLY A 83 8.87 -7.87 -9.57
C GLY A 83 7.97 -7.32 -8.48
N LEU A 84 6.70 -7.74 -8.48
CA LEU A 84 5.74 -7.49 -7.42
C LEU A 84 5.69 -8.70 -6.48
N VAL A 85 5.71 -8.42 -5.18
CA VAL A 85 5.55 -9.43 -4.13
C VAL A 85 4.22 -9.18 -3.42
N PHE A 86 3.19 -9.95 -3.77
CA PHE A 86 1.82 -9.70 -3.34
C PHE A 86 1.58 -9.89 -1.83
N ARG A 87 2.23 -10.88 -1.18
CA ARG A 87 2.10 -11.09 0.27
C ARG A 87 2.72 -9.99 1.13
N ARG A 88 3.47 -9.07 0.51
CA ARG A 88 4.08 -7.92 1.15
C ARG A 88 3.45 -6.61 0.73
N ALA A 89 2.40 -6.66 -0.09
CA ALA A 89 1.62 -5.47 -0.38
C ALA A 89 1.12 -4.88 0.94
N ARG A 90 1.44 -3.61 1.16
CA ARG A 90 1.03 -2.89 2.36
C ARG A 90 -0.32 -2.27 2.07
N SER A 91 -1.31 -2.63 2.86
CA SER A 91 -2.59 -1.92 2.87
C SER A 91 -2.61 -0.99 4.07
N GLU A 92 -2.92 0.26 3.85
CA GLU A 92 -3.11 1.26 4.90
C GLU A 92 -4.53 1.77 4.84
N ARG A 93 -5.14 1.92 6.00
CA ARG A 93 -6.44 2.54 6.12
C ARG A 93 -6.28 3.99 6.51
N GLU A 94 -7.04 4.86 5.83
CA GLU A 94 -7.20 6.25 6.20
C GLU A 94 -8.70 6.57 6.24
N GLY A 95 -9.22 6.84 7.44
CA GLY A 95 -10.66 6.88 7.66
C GLY A 95 -11.31 5.53 7.35
N ASP A 96 -12.26 5.50 6.43
CA ASP A 96 -12.99 4.29 6.03
C ASP A 96 -12.41 3.59 4.79
N LEU A 97 -11.29 4.07 4.25
CA LEU A 97 -10.73 3.64 2.98
C LEU A 97 -9.46 2.80 3.17
N VAL A 98 -9.30 1.78 2.33
CA VAL A 98 -8.10 0.93 2.30
C VAL A 98 -7.31 1.22 1.04
N MET A 99 -6.20 1.93 1.20
CA MET A 99 -5.23 2.19 0.14
C MET A 99 -4.22 1.05 0.03
N VAL A 100 -3.83 0.70 -1.19
CA VAL A 100 -2.87 -0.38 -1.45
C VAL A 100 -1.56 0.18 -1.96
N TYR A 101 -0.48 -0.22 -1.29
CA TYR A 101 0.89 0.00 -1.74
C TYR A 101 1.49 -1.33 -2.15
N ASN A 102 1.86 -1.43 -3.40
CA ASN A 102 2.50 -2.64 -3.91
C ASN A 102 3.96 -2.70 -3.44
N HIS A 103 4.41 -3.87 -2.99
CA HIS A 103 5.82 -4.10 -2.67
C HIS A 103 6.58 -4.54 -3.92
N MET A 104 7.52 -3.70 -4.35
CA MET A 104 8.31 -3.92 -5.54
C MET A 104 9.75 -4.25 -5.18
N VAL A 105 10.35 -5.16 -5.95
CA VAL A 105 11.72 -5.65 -5.78
C VAL A 105 12.45 -5.70 -7.12
N ALA A 106 13.78 -5.62 -7.11
CA ALA A 106 14.58 -5.88 -8.30
C ALA A 106 14.92 -7.37 -8.39
N VAL A 107 14.84 -7.92 -9.58
CA VAL A 107 15.03 -9.35 -9.87
C VAL A 107 16.11 -9.52 -10.90
N HIS A 108 17.15 -10.29 -10.57
CA HIS A 108 18.14 -10.76 -11.52
C HIS A 108 17.80 -12.19 -11.93
N PRO A 109 17.37 -12.41 -13.18
CA PRO A 109 17.06 -13.75 -13.69
C PRO A 109 18.35 -14.55 -13.85
N LYS A 110 18.41 -15.78 -13.31
CA LYS A 110 19.54 -16.69 -13.43
C LYS A 110 19.08 -18.11 -13.74
N GLY A 111 18.93 -18.44 -15.02
CA GLY A 111 18.48 -19.75 -15.45
C GLY A 111 17.09 -20.10 -14.88
N ARG A 112 17.02 -21.16 -14.06
CA ARG A 112 15.77 -21.60 -13.40
C ARG A 112 15.49 -20.91 -12.06
N THR A 113 16.40 -20.10 -11.56
CA THR A 113 16.28 -19.39 -10.27
C THR A 113 16.46 -17.91 -10.48
N ASN A 114 15.82 -17.12 -9.61
CA ASN A 114 15.97 -15.67 -9.58
C ASN A 114 16.70 -15.27 -8.30
N THR A 115 17.55 -14.25 -8.39
CA THR A 115 18.04 -13.54 -7.21
C THR A 115 17.21 -12.27 -7.04
N VAL A 116 16.63 -12.09 -5.85
CA VAL A 116 15.76 -10.95 -5.53
C VAL A 116 16.52 -9.99 -4.63
N TYR A 117 16.56 -8.72 -5.04
CA TYR A 117 17.16 -7.62 -4.29
C TYR A 117 16.05 -6.70 -3.78
N ASP A 118 15.95 -6.64 -2.47
CA ASP A 118 15.01 -5.78 -1.75
C ASP A 118 15.82 -4.78 -0.88
N PHE A 119 15.21 -3.70 -0.44
CA PHE A 119 15.86 -2.75 0.47
C PHE A 119 16.40 -3.45 1.74
N TYR A 120 15.65 -4.40 2.28
CA TYR A 120 16.01 -5.04 3.55
C TYR A 120 16.87 -6.30 3.42
N MET A 121 16.90 -6.95 2.26
CA MET A 121 17.64 -8.21 2.10
C MET A 121 17.86 -8.61 0.64
N THR A 122 18.97 -9.34 0.41
CA THR A 122 19.12 -10.17 -0.80
C THR A 122 18.59 -11.56 -0.50
N ARG A 123 17.79 -12.11 -1.39
CA ARG A 123 17.28 -13.47 -1.26
C ARG A 123 17.59 -14.26 -2.52
N ASP A 124 18.27 -15.40 -2.34
CA ASP A 124 18.37 -16.43 -3.38
C ASP A 124 17.08 -17.26 -3.37
N GLY A 125 16.49 -17.47 -4.53
CA GLY A 125 15.22 -18.15 -4.71
C GLY A 125 14.06 -17.21 -5.05
N THR A 126 13.11 -17.73 -5.84
CA THR A 126 11.91 -16.96 -6.23
C THR A 126 10.87 -17.06 -5.14
N PRO A 127 10.39 -15.94 -4.57
CA PRO A 127 9.22 -15.97 -3.72
C PRO A 127 8.02 -16.59 -4.45
N VAL A 128 7.20 -17.36 -3.74
CA VAL A 128 6.05 -18.08 -4.32
C VAL A 128 5.00 -17.11 -4.91
N ASP A 129 5.00 -15.88 -4.43
CA ASP A 129 4.06 -14.81 -4.77
C ASP A 129 4.69 -13.69 -5.61
N LEU A 130 5.85 -13.93 -6.22
CA LEU A 130 6.54 -12.99 -7.10
C LEU A 130 5.96 -13.04 -8.52
N ARG A 131 5.53 -11.90 -9.02
CA ARG A 131 5.17 -11.66 -10.43
C ARG A 131 6.17 -10.69 -11.04
N LEU A 132 6.86 -11.08 -12.09
CA LEU A 132 7.69 -10.18 -12.89
C LEU A 132 6.79 -9.21 -13.66
N ILE A 133 7.21 -7.96 -13.73
CA ILE A 133 6.49 -6.88 -14.40
C ILE A 133 7.42 -6.12 -15.33
N ASP A 134 6.83 -5.52 -16.36
CA ASP A 134 7.53 -4.69 -17.32
C ASP A 134 7.66 -3.21 -16.87
N ASP A 135 8.36 -2.42 -17.68
CA ASP A 135 8.60 -1.00 -17.40
C ASP A 135 7.32 -0.17 -17.40
N ILE A 136 6.29 -0.60 -18.15
CA ILE A 136 4.99 0.08 -18.20
C ILE A 136 4.25 -0.12 -16.88
N ALA A 137 4.21 -1.35 -16.39
CA ALA A 137 3.63 -1.66 -15.07
C ALA A 137 4.38 -0.94 -13.94
N VAL A 138 5.73 -0.84 -14.00
CA VAL A 138 6.53 -0.04 -13.06
C VAL A 138 6.13 1.44 -13.10
N ALA A 139 5.91 1.99 -14.30
CA ALA A 139 5.46 3.37 -14.46
C ALA A 139 4.04 3.58 -13.89
N ALA A 140 3.14 2.61 -14.10
CA ALA A 140 1.79 2.63 -13.54
C ALA A 140 1.80 2.61 -12.00
N ILE A 141 2.58 1.71 -11.39
CA ILE A 141 2.71 1.60 -9.93
C ILE A 141 3.34 2.86 -9.33
N SER A 142 4.40 3.39 -9.97
CA SER A 142 5.03 4.63 -9.53
C SER A 142 4.06 5.81 -9.56
N ALA A 143 3.25 5.92 -10.62
CA ALA A 143 2.21 6.94 -10.73
C ALA A 143 1.12 6.75 -9.66
N SER A 144 0.69 5.51 -9.42
CA SER A 144 -0.31 5.19 -8.39
C SER A 144 0.16 5.57 -6.99
N ASN A 145 1.39 5.20 -6.61
CA ASN A 145 1.92 5.56 -5.30
C ASN A 145 1.99 7.08 -5.11
N ARG A 146 2.46 7.82 -6.13
CA ARG A 146 2.45 9.31 -6.10
C ARG A 146 1.04 9.88 -6.04
N GLY A 147 0.07 9.21 -6.67
CA GLY A 147 -1.35 9.56 -6.56
C GLY A 147 -1.89 9.37 -5.13
N VAL A 148 -1.50 8.28 -4.48
CA VAL A 148 -1.85 8.04 -3.05
C VAL A 148 -1.15 9.05 -2.12
N GLU A 149 0.11 9.44 -2.41
CA GLU A 149 0.80 10.52 -1.69
C GLU A 149 0.03 11.86 -1.82
N ALA A 150 -0.43 12.21 -3.03
CA ALA A 150 -1.24 13.40 -3.26
C ALA A 150 -2.60 13.32 -2.53
N LEU A 151 -3.25 12.16 -2.53
CA LEU A 151 -4.49 11.92 -1.79
C LEU A 151 -4.31 12.17 -0.29
N ARG A 152 -3.20 11.71 0.30
CA ARG A 152 -2.85 11.98 1.71
C ARG A 152 -2.61 13.45 2.01
N ALA A 153 -2.04 14.17 1.04
CA ALA A 153 -1.86 15.61 1.13
C ALA A 153 -3.16 16.39 0.86
N ALA A 154 -4.31 15.72 0.71
CA ALA A 154 -5.60 16.28 0.33
C ALA A 154 -5.61 17.00 -1.03
N ASP A 155 -4.62 16.75 -1.88
CA ASP A 155 -4.56 17.26 -3.26
C ASP A 155 -5.31 16.28 -4.19
N LEU A 156 -6.65 16.36 -4.16
CA LEU A 156 -7.53 15.43 -4.88
C LEU A 156 -7.38 15.53 -6.40
N GLU A 157 -7.12 16.73 -6.94
CA GLU A 157 -6.94 16.93 -8.38
C GLU A 157 -5.68 16.22 -8.88
N LYS A 158 -4.56 16.44 -8.20
CA LYS A 158 -3.29 15.77 -8.53
C LYS A 158 -3.39 14.26 -8.34
N ALA A 159 -4.05 13.81 -7.28
CA ALA A 159 -4.29 12.40 -7.03
C ALA A 159 -5.08 11.77 -8.19
N HIS A 160 -6.16 12.41 -8.63
CA HIS A 160 -6.99 11.96 -9.73
C HIS A 160 -6.18 11.79 -11.03
N VAL A 161 -5.48 12.84 -11.44
CA VAL A 161 -4.66 12.83 -12.67
C VAL A 161 -3.62 11.71 -12.64
N LEU A 162 -2.94 11.52 -11.51
CA LEU A 162 -1.90 10.49 -11.38
C LEU A 162 -2.49 9.07 -11.38
N LEU A 163 -3.62 8.85 -10.71
CA LEU A 163 -4.27 7.55 -10.62
C LEU A 163 -4.99 7.18 -11.93
N GLU A 164 -5.60 8.15 -12.61
CA GLU A 164 -6.13 7.92 -13.94
C GLU A 164 -5.03 7.57 -14.95
N ARG A 165 -3.89 8.26 -14.89
CA ARG A 165 -2.72 7.91 -15.69
C ARG A 165 -2.22 6.49 -15.38
N ALA A 166 -2.17 6.11 -14.09
CA ALA A 166 -1.75 4.78 -13.68
C ALA A 166 -2.64 3.69 -14.27
N THR A 167 -3.97 3.85 -14.19
CA THR A 167 -4.93 2.88 -14.75
C THR A 167 -4.90 2.81 -16.28
N LYS A 168 -4.58 3.92 -16.97
CA LYS A 168 -4.38 3.93 -18.43
C LYS A 168 -3.09 3.21 -18.85
N LEU A 169 -2.03 3.29 -18.03
CA LEU A 169 -0.77 2.61 -18.30
C LEU A 169 -0.88 1.10 -18.13
N ASP A 170 -1.52 0.65 -17.04
CA ASP A 170 -1.76 -0.78 -16.82
C ASP A 170 -3.18 -1.03 -16.30
N PRO A 171 -4.14 -1.28 -17.20
CA PRO A 171 -5.52 -1.55 -16.82
C PRO A 171 -5.72 -2.94 -16.19
N THR A 172 -4.70 -3.79 -16.14
CA THR A 172 -4.80 -5.17 -15.62
C THR A 172 -4.51 -5.28 -14.14
N LEU A 173 -4.06 -4.21 -13.49
CA LEU A 173 -3.77 -4.18 -12.06
C LEU A 173 -4.98 -3.65 -11.26
N PRO A 174 -5.73 -4.51 -10.55
CA PRO A 174 -6.96 -4.11 -9.84
C PRO A 174 -6.71 -3.10 -8.71
N ASP A 175 -5.51 -3.08 -8.13
CA ASP A 175 -5.15 -2.12 -7.07
C ASP A 175 -5.14 -0.66 -7.55
N LEU A 176 -4.80 -0.44 -8.83
CA LEU A 176 -4.83 0.90 -9.42
C LEU A 176 -6.27 1.44 -9.47
N LEU A 177 -7.20 0.57 -9.82
CA LEU A 177 -8.63 0.89 -9.83
C LEU A 177 -9.19 1.08 -8.42
N SER A 178 -8.68 0.33 -7.43
CA SER A 178 -9.02 0.56 -6.03
C SER A 178 -8.66 1.98 -5.60
N ASN A 179 -7.43 2.40 -5.86
CA ASN A 179 -6.96 3.73 -5.49
C ASN A 179 -7.67 4.86 -6.26
N LEU A 180 -7.95 4.67 -7.56
CA LEU A 180 -8.71 5.63 -8.37
C LEU A 180 -10.16 5.77 -7.86
N GLY A 181 -10.82 4.66 -7.52
CA GLY A 181 -12.16 4.67 -6.95
C GLY A 181 -12.24 5.47 -5.64
N ILE A 182 -11.21 5.36 -4.79
CA ILE A 182 -11.11 6.15 -3.55
C ILE A 182 -11.09 7.66 -3.85
N VAL A 183 -10.28 8.10 -4.82
CA VAL A 183 -10.20 9.53 -5.16
C VAL A 183 -11.53 10.04 -5.69
N LYS A 184 -12.19 9.30 -6.60
CA LYS A 184 -13.53 9.66 -7.08
C LYS A 184 -14.53 9.79 -5.94
N TRP A 185 -14.52 8.84 -5.01
CA TRP A 185 -15.37 8.92 -3.82
C TRP A 185 -15.09 10.17 -2.98
N ARG A 186 -13.82 10.47 -2.71
CA ARG A 186 -13.42 11.70 -1.98
C ARG A 186 -13.80 12.99 -2.70
N GLN A 187 -13.90 12.96 -4.03
CA GLN A 187 -14.40 14.08 -4.86
C GLN A 187 -15.94 14.18 -4.88
N GLY A 188 -16.65 13.24 -4.23
CA GLY A 188 -18.11 13.16 -4.25
C GLY A 188 -18.69 12.43 -5.47
N ASP A 189 -17.86 11.94 -6.37
CA ASP A 189 -18.28 11.12 -7.51
C ASP A 189 -18.51 9.67 -7.07
N THR A 190 -19.59 9.46 -6.33
CA THR A 190 -19.96 8.16 -5.76
C THR A 190 -20.29 7.11 -6.81
N ASP A 191 -20.95 7.50 -7.89
CA ASP A 191 -21.30 6.58 -8.99
C ASP A 191 -20.07 6.19 -9.79
N GLY A 192 -19.17 7.13 -10.05
CA GLY A 192 -17.89 6.88 -10.68
C GLY A 192 -16.98 5.98 -9.81
N ALA A 193 -17.00 6.16 -8.50
CA ALA A 193 -16.29 5.28 -7.55
C ALA A 193 -16.83 3.85 -7.62
N LEU A 194 -18.16 3.67 -7.54
CA LEU A 194 -18.85 2.37 -7.66
C LEU A 194 -18.49 1.66 -8.97
N ALA A 195 -18.56 2.37 -10.09
CA ALA A 195 -18.21 1.84 -11.41
C ALA A 195 -16.74 1.40 -11.44
N THR A 196 -15.84 2.22 -10.88
CA THR A 196 -14.39 1.94 -10.85
C THR A 196 -14.07 0.71 -9.97
N PHE A 197 -14.68 0.58 -8.78
CA PHE A 197 -14.50 -0.61 -7.94
C PHE A 197 -15.02 -1.88 -8.61
N ARG A 198 -16.17 -1.82 -9.27
CA ARG A 198 -16.73 -2.96 -10.02
C ARG A 198 -15.84 -3.35 -11.20
N GLN A 199 -15.26 -2.39 -11.90
CA GLN A 199 -14.29 -2.64 -12.96
C GLN A 199 -13.06 -3.40 -12.42
N GLY A 200 -12.53 -3.00 -11.27
CA GLY A 200 -11.44 -3.72 -10.60
C GLY A 200 -11.81 -5.14 -10.20
N LEU A 201 -13.04 -5.36 -9.68
CA LEU A 201 -13.56 -6.68 -9.33
C LEU A 201 -13.86 -7.57 -10.54
N ALA A 202 -14.06 -7.00 -11.73
CA ALA A 202 -14.14 -7.78 -12.96
C ALA A 202 -12.78 -8.39 -13.35
N ILE A 203 -11.66 -7.78 -12.91
CA ILE A 203 -10.30 -8.30 -13.12
C ILE A 203 -9.97 -9.34 -12.03
N ASP A 204 -10.21 -9.00 -10.76
CA ASP A 204 -10.00 -9.88 -9.61
C ASP A 204 -11.22 -9.84 -8.67
N PRO A 205 -12.16 -10.80 -8.80
CA PRO A 205 -13.41 -10.83 -8.02
C PRO A 205 -13.22 -10.95 -6.50
N HIS A 206 -12.05 -11.40 -6.08
CA HIS A 206 -11.74 -11.63 -4.67
C HIS A 206 -10.72 -10.65 -4.09
N ARG A 207 -10.43 -9.53 -4.79
CA ARG A 207 -9.45 -8.55 -4.33
C ARG A 207 -9.91 -7.88 -3.03
N PRO A 208 -9.21 -8.10 -1.89
CA PRO A 208 -9.71 -7.65 -0.59
C PRO A 208 -9.90 -6.14 -0.51
N ALA A 209 -8.94 -5.34 -1.01
CA ALA A 209 -9.02 -3.87 -0.96
C ALA A 209 -10.25 -3.33 -1.69
N LEU A 210 -10.56 -3.86 -2.88
CA LEU A 210 -11.74 -3.46 -3.66
C LEU A 210 -13.05 -3.83 -2.94
N LEU A 211 -13.12 -5.04 -2.39
CA LEU A 211 -14.29 -5.49 -1.65
C LEU A 211 -14.52 -4.69 -0.38
N HIS A 212 -13.44 -4.32 0.33
CA HIS A 212 -13.52 -3.45 1.50
C HIS A 212 -14.03 -2.06 1.14
N ASN A 213 -13.44 -1.43 0.12
CA ASN A 213 -13.82 -0.07 -0.28
C ASN A 213 -15.24 -0.03 -0.84
N LEU A 214 -15.63 -1.06 -1.60
CA LEU A 214 -17.00 -1.20 -2.08
C LEU A 214 -18.01 -1.40 -0.92
N ALA A 215 -17.66 -2.22 0.08
CA ALA A 215 -18.51 -2.42 1.24
C ALA A 215 -18.65 -1.13 2.06
N ALA A 216 -17.55 -0.39 2.28
CA ALA A 216 -17.57 0.91 2.98
C ALA A 216 -18.46 1.92 2.25
N LEU A 217 -18.36 2.00 0.92
CA LEU A 217 -19.22 2.86 0.11
C LEU A 217 -20.71 2.47 0.22
N TYR A 218 -21.03 1.16 0.20
CA TYR A 218 -22.39 0.70 0.40
C TYR A 218 -22.92 0.99 1.81
N ILE A 219 -22.06 0.92 2.85
CA ILE A 219 -22.45 1.28 4.23
C ILE A 219 -22.83 2.75 4.30
N GLU A 220 -22.04 3.64 3.71
CA GLU A 220 -22.33 5.08 3.65
C GLU A 220 -23.65 5.37 2.95
N GLN A 221 -23.96 4.62 1.89
CA GLN A 221 -25.24 4.72 1.18
C GLN A 221 -26.42 4.04 1.90
N GLY A 222 -26.23 3.41 3.06
CA GLY A 222 -27.25 2.63 3.75
C GLY A 222 -27.61 1.28 3.08
N ARG A 223 -26.87 0.88 2.05
CA ARG A 223 -27.07 -0.33 1.24
C ARG A 223 -26.45 -1.57 1.91
N ARG A 224 -26.99 -1.94 3.08
CA ARG A 224 -26.42 -2.95 3.97
C ARG A 224 -26.38 -4.36 3.37
N THR A 225 -27.34 -4.71 2.53
CA THR A 225 -27.40 -6.03 1.87
C THR A 225 -26.21 -6.19 0.91
N GLU A 226 -25.94 -5.19 0.11
CA GLU A 226 -24.83 -5.19 -0.84
C GLU A 226 -23.48 -5.12 -0.11
N ALA A 227 -23.39 -4.35 0.99
CA ALA A 227 -22.21 -4.34 1.83
C ALA A 227 -21.88 -5.73 2.40
N ARG A 228 -22.91 -6.45 2.92
CA ARG A 228 -22.73 -7.85 3.37
C ARG A 228 -22.27 -8.78 2.26
N ALA A 229 -22.84 -8.65 1.08
CA ALA A 229 -22.44 -9.47 -0.06
C ALA A 229 -20.97 -9.22 -0.46
N ALA A 230 -20.54 -7.96 -0.49
CA ALA A 230 -19.16 -7.60 -0.78
C ALA A 230 -18.17 -8.17 0.28
N LEU A 231 -18.51 -8.04 1.57
CA LEU A 231 -17.68 -8.59 2.65
C LEU A 231 -17.65 -10.14 2.66
N ALA A 232 -18.74 -10.79 2.29
CA ALA A 232 -18.80 -12.25 2.17
C ALA A 232 -17.98 -12.78 0.99
N ALA A 233 -17.85 -11.99 -0.08
CA ALA A 233 -17.02 -12.32 -1.24
C ALA A 233 -15.51 -12.19 -0.94
N ALA A 234 -15.12 -11.42 0.07
CA ALA A 234 -13.73 -11.33 0.51
C ALA A 234 -13.28 -12.67 1.09
N SER A 235 -12.20 -13.23 0.52
CA SER A 235 -11.68 -14.54 0.95
C SER A 235 -11.29 -14.53 2.43
N THR A 236 -11.76 -15.52 3.19
CA THR A 236 -11.37 -15.71 4.60
C THR A 236 -9.88 -16.08 4.74
N ARG A 237 -9.26 -16.56 3.68
CA ARG A 237 -7.83 -16.97 3.68
C ARG A 237 -6.88 -15.77 3.67
N ASP A 238 -7.31 -14.64 3.09
CA ASP A 238 -6.58 -13.37 3.03
C ASP A 238 -7.30 -12.28 3.85
N ALA A 239 -8.09 -12.69 4.85
CA ALA A 239 -8.84 -11.78 5.71
C ALA A 239 -7.87 -10.86 6.45
N SER A 240 -7.68 -9.65 5.92
CA SER A 240 -6.94 -8.61 6.61
C SER A 240 -7.74 -8.14 7.83
N SER A 241 -7.04 -7.61 8.83
CA SER A 241 -7.70 -7.01 10.00
C SER A 241 -8.71 -5.92 9.60
N TYR A 242 -8.52 -5.30 8.45
CA TYR A 242 -9.44 -4.29 7.89
C TYR A 242 -10.80 -4.88 7.50
N LEU A 243 -10.87 -6.15 7.05
CA LEU A 243 -12.15 -6.82 6.79
C LEU A 243 -13.02 -6.82 8.06
N PHE A 244 -12.44 -7.15 9.20
CA PHE A 244 -13.17 -7.17 10.46
C PHE A 244 -13.52 -5.76 10.97
N VAL A 245 -12.76 -4.73 10.61
CA VAL A 245 -13.13 -3.34 10.90
C VAL A 245 -14.36 -2.95 10.10
N VAL A 246 -14.39 -3.17 8.77
CA VAL A 246 -15.55 -2.85 7.93
C VAL A 246 -16.76 -3.68 8.31
N GLN A 247 -16.57 -4.94 8.71
CA GLN A 247 -17.66 -5.76 9.27
C GLN A 247 -18.22 -5.13 10.55
N GLY A 248 -17.36 -4.62 11.44
CA GLY A 248 -17.77 -3.89 12.64
C GLY A 248 -18.55 -2.62 12.31
N ASP A 249 -18.09 -1.85 11.33
CA ASP A 249 -18.77 -0.64 10.85
C ASP A 249 -20.17 -0.98 10.30
N LEU A 250 -20.30 -2.05 9.51
CA LEU A 250 -21.58 -2.53 8.99
C LEU A 250 -22.55 -2.93 10.11
N GLU A 251 -22.09 -3.69 11.09
CA GLU A 251 -22.94 -4.13 12.20
C GLU A 251 -23.33 -2.95 13.10
N LEU A 252 -22.43 -1.98 13.34
CA LEU A 252 -22.73 -0.77 14.09
C LEU A 252 -23.79 0.08 13.38
N ALA A 253 -23.62 0.33 12.08
CA ALA A 253 -24.60 1.02 11.25
C ALA A 253 -25.94 0.28 11.18
N GLY A 254 -25.90 -1.06 11.35
CA GLY A 254 -27.08 -1.94 11.43
C GLY A 254 -27.81 -1.91 12.76
N GLY A 255 -27.30 -1.19 13.77
CA GLY A 255 -27.86 -1.21 15.12
C GLY A 255 -27.53 -2.48 15.91
N ASN A 256 -26.49 -3.22 15.53
CA ASN A 256 -26.02 -4.45 16.16
C ASN A 256 -24.71 -4.24 16.95
N PRO A 257 -24.67 -3.41 18.01
CA PRO A 257 -23.42 -3.02 18.67
C PRO A 257 -22.65 -4.19 19.28
N LYS A 258 -23.33 -5.26 19.71
CA LYS A 258 -22.67 -6.45 20.25
C LYS A 258 -21.88 -7.19 19.19
N GLU A 259 -22.41 -7.32 17.98
CA GLU A 259 -21.72 -7.96 16.86
C GLU A 259 -20.59 -7.05 16.33
N ALA A 260 -20.81 -5.74 16.29
CA ALA A 260 -19.76 -4.77 15.96
C ALA A 260 -18.56 -4.92 16.90
N LEU A 261 -18.77 -5.00 18.22
CA LEU A 261 -17.68 -5.22 19.19
C LEU A 261 -16.93 -6.53 18.95
N LYS A 262 -17.61 -7.61 18.58
CA LYS A 262 -16.95 -8.90 18.25
C LYS A 262 -16.00 -8.72 17.05
N ALA A 263 -16.49 -8.06 16.01
CA ALA A 263 -15.71 -7.82 14.79
C ALA A 263 -14.50 -6.92 15.07
N TYR A 264 -14.67 -5.76 15.72
CA TYR A 264 -13.56 -4.87 16.05
C TYR A 264 -12.53 -5.52 17.01
N ARG A 265 -12.97 -6.28 18.01
CA ARG A 265 -12.08 -7.03 18.90
C ARG A 265 -11.29 -8.09 18.14
N ARG A 266 -11.90 -8.73 17.13
CA ARG A 266 -11.18 -9.65 16.25
C ARG A 266 -10.13 -8.91 15.44
N ALA A 267 -10.48 -7.78 14.82
CA ALA A 267 -9.54 -6.93 14.09
C ALA A 267 -8.32 -6.54 14.95
N HIS A 268 -8.56 -6.12 16.19
CA HIS A 268 -7.50 -5.74 17.11
C HIS A 268 -6.61 -6.94 17.54
N ARG A 269 -7.17 -8.14 17.68
CA ARG A 269 -6.37 -9.35 17.97
C ARG A 269 -5.48 -9.74 16.80
N GLU A 270 -6.00 -9.66 15.56
CA GLU A 270 -5.25 -9.98 14.34
C GLU A 270 -4.11 -8.97 14.10
N ASN A 271 -4.37 -7.68 14.36
CA ASN A 271 -3.35 -6.64 14.27
C ASN A 271 -3.46 -5.62 15.43
N PRO A 272 -2.73 -5.85 16.54
CA PRO A 272 -2.77 -4.96 17.71
C PRO A 272 -2.23 -3.54 17.46
N LYS A 273 -1.52 -3.31 16.35
CA LYS A 273 -0.96 -2.00 15.99
C LYS A 273 -1.94 -1.10 15.23
N LEU A 274 -3.10 -1.63 14.82
CA LEU A 274 -4.12 -0.83 14.17
C LEU A 274 -4.90 0.02 15.19
N VAL A 275 -5.09 1.29 14.85
CA VAL A 275 -5.87 2.24 15.66
C VAL A 275 -7.37 2.10 15.37
N GLU A 276 -7.74 1.85 14.15
CA GLU A 276 -9.11 1.82 13.66
C GLU A 276 -10.04 0.87 14.46
N PRO A 277 -9.61 -0.38 14.80
CA PRO A 277 -10.44 -1.24 15.66
C PRO A 277 -10.71 -0.63 17.03
N LEU A 278 -9.74 0.10 17.60
CA LEU A 278 -9.89 0.74 18.90
C LEU A 278 -10.86 1.93 18.85
N LEU A 279 -10.85 2.69 17.74
CA LEU A 279 -11.83 3.74 17.49
C LEU A 279 -13.25 3.16 17.31
N GLY A 280 -13.37 2.05 16.57
CA GLY A 280 -14.62 1.31 16.43
C GLY A 280 -15.16 0.80 17.76
N ILE A 281 -14.30 0.20 18.60
CA ILE A 281 -14.66 -0.23 19.97
C ILE A 281 -15.13 0.97 20.79
N ALA A 282 -14.43 2.11 20.73
CA ALA A 282 -14.78 3.27 21.52
C ALA A 282 -16.14 3.85 21.12
N ARG A 283 -16.40 4.00 19.82
CA ARG A 283 -17.71 4.45 19.30
C ARG A 283 -18.84 3.52 19.73
N THR A 284 -18.59 2.22 19.65
CA THR A 284 -19.60 1.20 19.99
C THR A 284 -19.87 1.16 21.49
N GLU A 285 -18.85 1.23 22.33
CA GLU A 285 -19.00 1.25 23.80
C GLU A 285 -19.74 2.52 24.27
N ARG A 286 -19.50 3.69 23.63
CA ARG A 286 -20.30 4.90 23.88
C ARG A 286 -21.77 4.70 23.51
N ALA A 287 -22.04 4.14 22.34
CA ALA A 287 -23.40 3.83 21.92
C ALA A 287 -24.14 2.88 22.88
N LEU A 288 -23.39 2.07 23.64
CA LEU A 288 -23.89 1.19 24.70
C LEU A 288 -23.95 1.87 26.09
N GLY A 289 -23.54 3.12 26.23
CA GLY A 289 -23.46 3.83 27.52
C GLY A 289 -22.23 3.45 28.38
N ASN A 290 -21.26 2.75 27.82
CA ASN A 290 -20.09 2.23 28.53
C ASN A 290 -18.88 3.19 28.41
N ASP A 291 -19.00 4.44 28.88
CA ASP A 291 -17.98 5.48 28.70
C ASP A 291 -16.58 5.10 29.23
N ALA A 292 -16.53 4.39 30.35
CA ALA A 292 -15.26 3.94 30.90
C ALA A 292 -14.54 2.94 29.96
N ALA A 293 -15.29 2.08 29.25
CA ALA A 293 -14.71 1.15 28.26
C ALA A 293 -14.26 1.91 27.01
N ALA A 294 -15.07 2.88 26.54
CA ALA A 294 -14.74 3.75 25.41
C ALA A 294 -13.44 4.53 25.67
N ARG A 295 -13.30 5.18 26.81
CA ARG A 295 -12.07 5.89 27.20
C ARG A 295 -10.85 4.97 27.29
N ARG A 296 -11.00 3.73 27.75
CA ARG A 296 -9.88 2.77 27.76
C ARG A 296 -9.42 2.42 26.35
N ALA A 297 -10.35 2.24 25.42
CA ALA A 297 -10.01 1.98 24.01
C ALA A 297 -9.29 3.17 23.37
N LEU A 298 -9.79 4.40 23.60
CA LEU A 298 -9.17 5.64 23.09
C LEU A 298 -7.77 5.86 23.62
N ARG A 299 -7.51 5.62 24.93
CA ARG A 299 -6.15 5.72 25.48
C ARG A 299 -5.18 4.73 24.88
N LYS A 300 -5.65 3.54 24.47
CA LYS A 300 -4.81 2.59 23.72
C LYS A 300 -4.53 3.09 22.31
N ALA A 301 -5.53 3.67 21.65
CA ALA A 301 -5.39 4.28 20.32
C ALA A 301 -4.39 5.44 20.34
N GLU A 302 -4.47 6.33 21.31
CA GLU A 302 -3.55 7.46 21.54
C GLU A 302 -2.09 6.99 21.70
N LYS A 303 -1.85 5.92 22.47
CA LYS A 303 -0.50 5.35 22.60
C LYS A 303 0.07 4.82 21.29
N LEU A 304 -0.77 4.36 20.38
CA LEU A 304 -0.37 3.88 19.06
C LEU A 304 -0.14 5.02 18.06
N ARG A 305 -0.95 6.08 18.14
CA ARG A 305 -0.86 7.28 17.30
C ARG A 305 -1.16 8.54 18.14
N PRO A 306 -0.15 9.13 18.79
CA PRO A 306 -0.35 10.28 19.68
C PRO A 306 -0.91 11.53 18.98
N ASP A 307 -0.60 11.70 17.69
CA ASP A 307 -0.97 12.87 16.90
C ASP A 307 -2.22 12.66 16.01
N ASP A 308 -2.93 11.54 16.19
CA ASP A 308 -4.13 11.26 15.40
C ASP A 308 -5.28 12.21 15.78
N ALA A 309 -5.69 13.04 14.82
CA ALA A 309 -6.73 14.05 15.05
C ALA A 309 -8.09 13.41 15.42
N GLN A 310 -8.42 12.23 14.88
CA GLN A 310 -9.65 11.51 15.18
C GLN A 310 -9.65 10.96 16.61
N VAL A 311 -8.50 10.45 17.06
CA VAL A 311 -8.31 9.98 18.45
C VAL A 311 -8.49 11.14 19.41
N ARG A 312 -7.85 12.29 19.15
CA ARG A 312 -7.97 13.50 19.98
C ARG A 312 -9.40 14.01 20.05
N SER A 313 -10.04 14.17 18.89
CA SER A 313 -11.44 14.61 18.81
C SER A 313 -12.38 13.71 19.62
N LEU A 314 -12.16 12.38 19.58
CA LEU A 314 -12.96 11.43 20.36
C LEU A 314 -12.62 11.40 21.86
N LEU A 315 -11.42 11.81 22.27
CA LEU A 315 -11.07 11.96 23.69
C LEU A 315 -11.64 13.24 24.29
N GLU A 316 -11.67 14.34 23.52
CA GLU A 316 -12.13 15.65 23.92
C GLU A 316 -13.66 15.81 23.81
N GLY A 317 -14.32 14.98 23.03
CA GLY A 317 -15.76 15.02 22.81
C GLY A 317 -16.57 14.56 24.03
N PRO A 318 -17.85 14.99 24.12
CA PRO A 318 -18.72 14.74 25.26
C PRO A 318 -18.93 13.26 25.55
#